data_9668740675aa18f202c58fb50b42429f
#
_entry.id   9668740675aa18f202c58fb50b42429f
#
_cell.length_a   1.000
_cell.length_b   1.000
_cell.length_c   1.000
_cell.angle_alpha   90.00
_cell.angle_beta   90.00
_cell.angle_gamma   90.00
#
_symmetry.space_group_name_H-M   'P 1'
#
loop_
_entity.id
_entity.type
_entity.pdbx_description
1 polymer ?
#
loop_
_entity_poly.entity_id
_entity_poly.type
_entity_poly.pdbx_seq_one_letter_code
_entity_poly.pdbx_strand_id
1 'polypeptide(L)'
;KNADKFEHKGLTYCATCDGPMFADMDVIVIGGGNAAFESAAQLSAYCNSVTILNRSDVFRADEITVEKVLKDPKVKAIKNLDLLEVTGDQFVEGMIYKDKNTGEEKEIKASGIFVEIGQIPNVDFVKDIIPLDKANRIKIDPWTGKTETPGIWAAGDCTNILYHQNSIALGDAVKSLEDIYLTLHTK
;
A
#
# COMPACT_ATOMS: atom_id res chain seq x y z
N LYS A 1 -4.28 -17.13 -4.30
CA LYS A 1 -4.54 -17.99 -3.11
C LYS A 1 -3.52 -17.70 -2.02
N ASN A 2 -3.80 -18.07 -0.77
CA ASN A 2 -2.93 -18.06 0.41
C ASN A 2 -2.49 -16.67 0.89
N ALA A 3 -2.94 -15.56 0.36
CA ALA A 3 -2.56 -14.23 0.84
C ALA A 3 -2.83 -14.07 2.34
N ASP A 4 -4.03 -14.43 2.78
CA ASP A 4 -4.44 -14.33 4.20
C ASP A 4 -3.56 -15.20 5.13
N LYS A 5 -3.07 -16.36 4.65
CA LYS A 5 -2.17 -17.24 5.42
C LYS A 5 -0.83 -16.55 5.71
N PHE A 6 -0.34 -15.74 4.76
CA PHE A 6 0.98 -15.13 4.81
C PHE A 6 0.98 -13.66 5.21
N GLU A 7 -0.19 -13.11 5.55
CA GLU A 7 -0.28 -11.76 6.10
C GLU A 7 0.57 -11.65 7.38
N HIS A 8 1.43 -10.64 7.43
CA HIS A 8 2.46 -10.46 8.49
C HIS A 8 3.49 -11.61 8.60
N LYS A 9 3.56 -12.49 7.61
CA LYS A 9 4.53 -13.59 7.51
C LYS A 9 5.34 -13.53 6.21
N GLY A 10 5.74 -12.32 5.84
CA GLY A 10 6.43 -12.02 4.59
C GLY A 10 5.54 -11.37 3.54
N LEU A 11 4.21 -11.34 3.70
CA LEU A 11 3.31 -10.50 2.91
C LEU A 11 2.99 -9.24 3.69
N THR A 12 3.24 -8.07 3.11
CA THR A 12 3.13 -6.75 3.74
C THR A 12 2.65 -5.69 2.76
N TYR A 13 2.30 -4.51 3.28
CA TYR A 13 1.69 -3.40 2.54
C TYR A 13 2.46 -2.09 2.69
N CYS A 14 3.63 -2.10 3.35
CA CYS A 14 4.38 -0.88 3.64
C CYS A 14 5.89 -1.10 3.48
N ALA A 15 6.45 -0.66 2.35
CA ALA A 15 7.91 -0.74 2.13
C ALA A 15 8.72 0.10 3.13
N THR A 16 8.22 1.28 3.51
CA THR A 16 8.87 2.15 4.49
C THR A 16 8.89 1.52 5.89
N CYS A 17 7.83 0.77 6.26
CA CYS A 17 7.70 0.16 7.58
C CYS A 17 8.57 -1.09 7.71
N ASP A 18 8.46 -1.99 6.74
CA ASP A 18 8.96 -3.36 6.83
C ASP A 18 10.17 -3.64 5.93
N GLY A 19 10.47 -2.75 4.97
CA GLY A 19 11.57 -2.94 4.02
C GLY A 19 12.91 -3.32 4.66
N PRO A 20 13.35 -2.66 5.75
CA PRO A 20 14.60 -3.02 6.43
C PRO A 20 14.67 -4.47 6.95
N MET A 21 13.52 -5.10 7.24
CA MET A 21 13.46 -6.50 7.70
C MET A 21 13.83 -7.50 6.59
N PHE A 22 13.80 -7.08 5.34
CA PHE A 22 14.12 -7.88 4.16
C PHE A 22 15.50 -7.55 3.57
N ALA A 23 16.40 -7.00 4.41
CA ALA A 23 17.78 -6.72 4.00
C ALA A 23 18.45 -7.99 3.46
N ASP A 24 19.18 -7.86 2.35
CA ASP A 24 19.87 -8.94 1.64
C ASP A 24 18.97 -10.10 1.14
N MET A 25 17.64 -9.88 1.09
CA MET A 25 16.67 -10.87 0.58
C MET A 25 16.14 -10.45 -0.79
N ASP A 26 15.59 -11.43 -1.53
CA ASP A 26 14.84 -11.20 -2.75
C ASP A 26 13.39 -10.91 -2.41
N VAL A 27 12.80 -9.86 -3.01
CA VAL A 27 11.43 -9.44 -2.72
C VAL A 27 10.63 -9.19 -3.98
N ILE A 28 9.31 -9.29 -3.85
CA ILE A 28 8.34 -8.98 -4.88
C ILE A 28 7.57 -7.72 -4.49
N VAL A 29 7.32 -6.83 -5.45
CA VAL A 29 6.36 -5.74 -5.33
C VAL A 29 5.20 -6.01 -6.29
N ILE A 30 3.98 -6.07 -5.76
CA ILE A 30 2.77 -6.26 -6.57
C ILE A 30 2.13 -4.91 -6.83
N GLY A 31 2.10 -4.48 -8.07
CA GLY A 31 1.51 -3.21 -8.49
C GLY A 31 2.18 -2.63 -9.73
N GLY A 32 1.62 -1.55 -10.26
CA GLY A 32 2.17 -0.88 -11.44
C GLY A 32 1.89 0.63 -11.46
N GLY A 33 1.49 1.19 -10.31
CA GLY A 33 1.34 2.64 -10.09
C GLY A 33 2.55 3.24 -9.39
N ASN A 34 2.52 4.55 -9.11
CA ASN A 34 3.61 5.27 -8.45
C ASN A 34 4.02 4.60 -7.13
N ALA A 35 3.08 4.21 -6.27
CA ALA A 35 3.37 3.54 -5.00
C ALA A 35 4.24 2.28 -5.19
N ALA A 36 3.95 1.45 -6.21
CA ALA A 36 4.74 0.25 -6.47
C ALA A 36 6.19 0.57 -6.88
N PHE A 37 6.39 1.60 -7.71
CA PHE A 37 7.73 2.00 -8.13
C PHE A 37 8.51 2.73 -7.03
N GLU A 38 7.83 3.54 -6.21
CA GLU A 38 8.42 4.18 -5.03
C GLU A 38 8.85 3.14 -3.99
N SER A 39 7.98 2.15 -3.73
CA SER A 39 8.31 1.02 -2.86
C SER A 39 9.47 0.20 -3.39
N ALA A 40 9.50 -0.08 -4.71
CA ALA A 40 10.62 -0.79 -5.32
C ALA A 40 11.94 -0.03 -5.22
N ALA A 41 11.92 1.30 -5.38
CA ALA A 41 13.10 2.15 -5.19
C ALA A 41 13.59 2.15 -3.73
N GLN A 42 12.69 2.16 -2.75
CA GLN A 42 13.06 2.06 -1.34
C GLN A 42 13.65 0.68 -1.02
N LEU A 43 13.02 -0.38 -1.48
CA LEU A 43 13.45 -1.76 -1.24
C LEU A 43 14.79 -2.07 -1.90
N SER A 44 15.11 -1.49 -3.05
CA SER A 44 16.42 -1.69 -3.69
C SER A 44 17.61 -1.24 -2.85
N ALA A 45 17.38 -0.30 -1.90
CA ALA A 45 18.40 0.13 -0.96
C ALA A 45 18.78 -0.93 0.09
N TYR A 46 17.87 -1.84 0.39
CA TYR A 46 18.04 -2.88 1.43
C TYR A 46 18.18 -4.27 0.85
N CYS A 47 17.33 -4.60 -0.13
CA CYS A 47 17.17 -5.95 -0.64
C CYS A 47 18.26 -6.34 -1.64
N ASN A 48 18.42 -7.65 -1.83
CA ASN A 48 19.30 -8.21 -2.84
C ASN A 48 18.72 -8.00 -4.25
N SER A 49 17.43 -8.30 -4.44
CA SER A 49 16.71 -7.99 -5.67
C SER A 49 15.24 -7.63 -5.40
N VAL A 50 14.66 -6.85 -6.32
CA VAL A 50 13.24 -6.46 -6.29
C VAL A 50 12.60 -6.80 -7.63
N THR A 51 11.52 -7.58 -7.61
CA THR A 51 10.78 -7.91 -8.82
C THR A 51 9.37 -7.30 -8.75
N ILE A 52 9.08 -6.33 -9.63
CA ILE A 52 7.75 -5.73 -9.75
C ILE A 52 6.88 -6.65 -10.62
N LEU A 53 5.71 -7.04 -10.10
CA LEU A 53 4.70 -7.82 -10.81
C LEU A 53 3.51 -6.93 -11.15
N ASN A 54 3.26 -6.69 -12.44
CA ASN A 54 2.15 -5.87 -12.93
C ASN A 54 1.15 -6.70 -13.74
N ARG A 55 -0.12 -6.62 -13.36
CA ARG A 55 -1.22 -7.36 -13.99
C ARG A 55 -1.49 -6.93 -15.45
N SER A 56 -1.28 -5.65 -15.77
CA SER A 56 -1.45 -5.10 -17.12
C SER A 56 -0.13 -5.07 -17.89
N ASP A 57 -0.21 -4.85 -19.18
CA ASP A 57 0.93 -4.64 -20.07
C ASP A 57 1.53 -3.24 -19.97
N VAL A 58 0.80 -2.30 -19.33
CA VAL A 58 1.18 -0.90 -19.14
C VAL A 58 1.31 -0.57 -17.66
N PHE A 59 2.33 0.19 -17.28
CA PHE A 59 2.41 0.79 -15.96
C PHE A 59 1.56 2.06 -15.90
N ARG A 60 0.99 2.33 -14.72
CA ARG A 60 0.25 3.56 -14.42
C ARG A 60 1.10 4.61 -13.74
N ALA A 61 2.31 4.25 -13.35
CA ALA A 61 3.28 5.16 -12.76
C ALA A 61 3.80 6.17 -13.80
N ASP A 62 4.30 7.31 -13.33
CA ASP A 62 4.92 8.32 -14.16
C ASP A 62 6.13 7.74 -14.91
N GLU A 63 6.24 8.01 -16.20
CA GLU A 63 7.29 7.47 -17.07
C GLU A 63 8.70 7.75 -16.53
N ILE A 64 8.94 8.95 -16.00
CA ILE A 64 10.22 9.34 -15.42
C ILE A 64 10.57 8.46 -14.22
N THR A 65 9.59 8.17 -13.36
CA THR A 65 9.76 7.28 -12.19
C THR A 65 10.05 5.86 -12.63
N VAL A 66 9.31 5.34 -13.61
CA VAL A 66 9.52 4.01 -14.19
C VAL A 66 10.93 3.87 -14.75
N GLU A 67 11.35 4.81 -15.60
CA GLU A 67 12.69 4.79 -16.20
C GLU A 67 13.80 4.83 -15.16
N LYS A 68 13.66 5.68 -14.14
CA LYS A 68 14.64 5.83 -13.08
C LYS A 68 14.79 4.54 -12.27
N VAL A 69 13.68 3.94 -11.88
CA VAL A 69 13.67 2.74 -11.02
C VAL A 69 14.17 1.51 -11.78
N LEU A 70 13.78 1.34 -13.06
CA LEU A 70 14.23 0.22 -13.87
C LEU A 70 15.70 0.32 -14.37
N LYS A 71 16.37 1.46 -14.15
CA LYS A 71 17.84 1.57 -14.35
C LYS A 71 18.64 0.91 -13.23
N ASP A 72 18.04 0.69 -12.06
CA ASP A 72 18.70 -0.02 -10.97
C ASP A 72 18.82 -1.51 -11.35
N PRO A 73 20.05 -2.08 -11.40
CA PRO A 73 20.26 -3.48 -11.78
C PRO A 73 19.61 -4.48 -10.82
N LYS A 74 19.26 -4.08 -9.60
CA LYS A 74 18.55 -4.90 -8.63
C LYS A 74 17.04 -4.99 -8.94
N VAL A 75 16.49 -4.08 -9.75
CA VAL A 75 15.05 -4.01 -10.00
C VAL A 75 14.69 -4.60 -11.36
N LYS A 76 13.70 -5.51 -11.35
CA LYS A 76 13.11 -6.10 -12.56
C LYS A 76 11.60 -5.83 -12.55
N ALA A 77 10.97 -5.82 -13.73
CA ALA A 77 9.53 -5.76 -13.83
C ALA A 77 9.01 -6.81 -14.81
N ILE A 78 7.97 -7.52 -14.40
CA ILE A 78 7.23 -8.48 -15.25
C ILE A 78 5.81 -7.94 -15.39
N LYS A 79 5.36 -7.81 -16.63
CA LYS A 79 4.04 -7.27 -16.98
C LYS A 79 3.14 -8.33 -17.56
N ASN A 80 1.84 -7.99 -17.65
CA ASN A 80 0.83 -8.78 -18.32
C ASN A 80 0.70 -10.20 -17.75
N LEU A 81 0.46 -10.28 -16.43
CA LEU A 81 0.37 -11.53 -15.71
C LEU A 81 -0.88 -11.57 -14.80
N ASP A 82 -1.29 -12.77 -14.41
CA ASP A 82 -2.25 -13.01 -13.35
C ASP A 82 -1.55 -13.63 -12.15
N LEU A 83 -1.79 -13.05 -10.98
CA LEU A 83 -1.28 -13.56 -9.71
C LEU A 83 -2.13 -14.74 -9.27
N LEU A 84 -1.54 -15.89 -9.03
CA LEU A 84 -2.26 -17.11 -8.71
C LEU A 84 -2.18 -17.47 -7.22
N GLU A 85 -0.96 -17.62 -6.70
CA GLU A 85 -0.77 -18.19 -5.37
C GLU A 85 0.52 -17.69 -4.71
N VAL A 86 0.44 -17.31 -3.44
CA VAL A 86 1.60 -17.11 -2.59
C VAL A 86 2.07 -18.46 -2.08
N THR A 87 3.35 -18.77 -2.27
CA THR A 87 3.97 -20.03 -1.87
C THR A 87 4.81 -19.87 -0.61
N GLY A 88 4.89 -20.94 0.20
CA GLY A 88 5.67 -20.99 1.42
C GLY A 88 5.09 -21.95 2.45
N ASP A 89 5.84 -22.16 3.54
CA ASP A 89 5.38 -22.95 4.69
C ASP A 89 4.95 -22.05 5.85
N GLN A 90 5.86 -21.61 6.70
CA GLN A 90 5.58 -20.68 7.80
C GLN A 90 5.63 -19.22 7.34
N PHE A 91 6.51 -18.91 6.42
CA PHE A 91 6.71 -17.60 5.82
C PHE A 91 6.60 -17.67 4.30
N VAL A 92 6.51 -16.51 3.65
CA VAL A 92 6.58 -16.39 2.20
C VAL A 92 7.90 -16.96 1.67
N GLU A 93 7.81 -17.80 0.62
CA GLU A 93 8.95 -18.33 -0.12
C GLU A 93 8.87 -17.99 -1.62
N GLY A 94 7.73 -17.46 -2.07
CA GLY A 94 7.56 -17.04 -3.46
C GLY A 94 6.11 -16.77 -3.87
N MET A 95 5.96 -16.64 -5.19
CA MET A 95 4.69 -16.37 -5.86
C MET A 95 4.58 -17.15 -7.15
N ILE A 96 3.45 -17.82 -7.36
CA ILE A 96 3.06 -18.40 -8.65
C ILE A 96 2.22 -17.37 -9.40
N TYR A 97 2.59 -17.11 -10.64
CA TYR A 97 1.85 -16.27 -11.57
C TYR A 97 1.68 -16.93 -12.92
N LYS A 98 0.67 -16.52 -13.67
CA LYS A 98 0.43 -16.93 -15.05
C LYS A 98 0.81 -15.80 -15.99
N ASP A 99 1.72 -16.06 -16.91
CA ASP A 99 2.05 -15.16 -18.00
C ASP A 99 0.91 -15.15 -19.03
N LYS A 100 0.25 -14.01 -19.23
CA LYS A 100 -0.88 -13.91 -20.16
C LYS A 100 -0.48 -14.02 -21.63
N ASN A 101 0.78 -13.76 -21.96
CA ASN A 101 1.25 -13.86 -23.34
C ASN A 101 1.47 -15.30 -23.77
N THR A 102 1.98 -16.14 -22.85
CA THR A 102 2.31 -17.55 -23.13
C THR A 102 1.28 -18.53 -22.58
N GLY A 103 0.51 -18.09 -21.58
CA GLY A 103 -0.43 -18.96 -20.82
C GLY A 103 0.27 -19.86 -19.81
N GLU A 104 1.59 -19.78 -19.66
CA GLU A 104 2.39 -20.61 -18.76
C GLU A 104 2.31 -20.11 -17.31
N GLU A 105 2.26 -21.05 -16.37
CA GLU A 105 2.43 -20.77 -14.95
C GLU A 105 3.93 -20.79 -14.61
N LYS A 106 4.38 -19.77 -13.88
CA LYS A 106 5.77 -19.60 -13.48
C LYS A 106 5.83 -19.27 -11.99
N GLU A 107 6.91 -19.68 -11.33
CA GLU A 107 7.17 -19.35 -9.93
C GLU A 107 8.36 -18.39 -9.84
N ILE A 108 8.22 -17.40 -8.93
CA ILE A 108 9.33 -16.54 -8.51
C ILE A 108 9.56 -16.80 -7.03
N LYS A 109 10.80 -17.12 -6.67
CA LYS A 109 11.22 -17.23 -5.28
C LYS A 109 11.49 -15.84 -4.69
N ALA A 110 10.95 -15.61 -3.49
CA ALA A 110 11.14 -14.37 -2.75
C ALA A 110 10.78 -14.58 -1.27
N SER A 111 11.48 -13.89 -0.38
CA SER A 111 11.22 -13.94 1.05
C SER A 111 10.19 -12.91 1.51
N GLY A 112 9.84 -11.95 0.66
CA GLY A 112 8.86 -10.91 0.96
C GLY A 112 8.04 -10.51 -0.25
N ILE A 113 6.77 -10.16 0.01
CA ILE A 113 5.83 -9.65 -0.98
C ILE A 113 5.23 -8.35 -0.46
N PHE A 114 5.45 -7.25 -1.18
CA PHE A 114 4.91 -5.93 -0.90
C PHE A 114 3.74 -5.63 -1.83
N VAL A 115 2.55 -5.41 -1.27
CA VAL A 115 1.31 -5.26 -2.06
C VAL A 115 0.96 -3.79 -2.20
N GLU A 116 1.10 -3.26 -3.42
CA GLU A 116 0.92 -1.85 -3.77
C GLU A 116 -0.15 -1.67 -4.87
N ILE A 117 -1.34 -2.21 -4.62
CA ILE A 117 -2.47 -2.20 -5.58
C ILE A 117 -3.53 -1.15 -5.29
N GLY A 118 -3.27 -0.26 -4.34
CA GLY A 118 -4.16 0.81 -3.87
C GLY A 118 -4.87 0.46 -2.58
N GLN A 119 -5.53 1.47 -2.01
CA GLN A 119 -6.25 1.39 -0.75
C GLN A 119 -7.74 1.61 -0.97
N ILE A 120 -8.56 0.87 -0.24
CA ILE A 120 -10.00 1.09 -0.15
C ILE A 120 -10.29 1.57 1.26
N PRO A 121 -10.75 2.83 1.45
CA PRO A 121 -11.07 3.33 2.78
C PRO A 121 -12.20 2.52 3.41
N ASN A 122 -12.02 2.12 4.66
CA ASN A 122 -13.06 1.40 5.40
C ASN A 122 -14.05 2.41 6.01
N VAL A 123 -15.05 2.80 5.23
CA VAL A 123 -16.03 3.85 5.58
C VAL A 123 -17.48 3.38 5.48
N ASP A 124 -17.73 2.11 5.21
CA ASP A 124 -19.08 1.58 5.03
C ASP A 124 -20.00 1.82 6.22
N PHE A 125 -19.43 1.81 7.43
CA PHE A 125 -20.18 2.01 8.68
C PHE A 125 -20.65 3.46 8.90
N VAL A 126 -20.14 4.44 8.14
CA VAL A 126 -20.49 5.88 8.28
C VAL A 126 -20.98 6.53 6.99
N LYS A 127 -21.02 5.83 5.88
CA LYS A 127 -21.35 6.39 4.54
C LYS A 127 -22.73 7.06 4.46
N ASP A 128 -23.67 6.59 5.28
CA ASP A 128 -25.05 7.15 5.36
C ASP A 128 -25.16 8.34 6.32
N ILE A 129 -24.09 8.65 7.06
CA ILE A 129 -24.05 9.69 8.09
C ILE A 129 -23.14 10.85 7.66
N ILE A 130 -22.02 10.54 7.01
CA ILE A 130 -20.99 11.50 6.63
C ILE A 130 -20.81 11.53 5.11
N PRO A 131 -20.81 12.70 4.47
CA PRO A 131 -20.49 12.82 3.05
C PRO A 131 -19.06 12.39 2.76
N LEU A 132 -18.89 11.53 1.76
CA LEU A 132 -17.59 11.06 1.29
C LEU A 132 -17.11 11.84 0.05
N ASP A 133 -15.80 11.86 -0.18
CA ASP A 133 -15.22 12.40 -1.40
C ASP A 133 -15.37 11.41 -2.59
N LYS A 134 -14.88 11.81 -3.78
CA LYS A 134 -14.94 10.98 -4.99
C LYS A 134 -14.12 9.67 -4.89
N ALA A 135 -13.22 9.57 -3.92
CA ALA A 135 -12.42 8.38 -3.64
C ALA A 135 -12.97 7.59 -2.44
N ASN A 136 -14.22 7.85 -2.03
CA ASN A 136 -14.87 7.26 -0.86
C ASN A 136 -14.14 7.51 0.46
N ARG A 137 -13.51 8.69 0.63
CA ARG A 137 -12.82 9.06 1.87
C ARG A 137 -13.64 10.10 2.63
N ILE A 138 -13.53 10.09 3.96
CA ILE A 138 -14.15 11.10 4.82
C ILE A 138 -13.41 12.42 4.63
N LYS A 139 -14.14 13.46 4.23
CA LYS A 139 -13.59 14.83 4.12
C LYS A 139 -13.47 15.44 5.49
N ILE A 140 -12.29 15.93 5.83
CA ILE A 140 -12.01 16.61 7.09
C ILE A 140 -11.38 17.98 6.87
N ASP A 141 -11.54 18.85 7.83
CA ASP A 141 -10.68 20.01 8.01
C ASP A 141 -9.29 19.51 8.48
N PRO A 142 -8.21 19.80 7.75
CA PRO A 142 -6.88 19.24 8.06
C PRO A 142 -6.29 19.74 9.39
N TRP A 143 -6.80 20.85 9.93
CA TRP A 143 -6.32 21.43 11.18
C TRP A 143 -7.01 20.88 12.42
N THR A 144 -8.26 20.45 12.28
CA THR A 144 -9.11 20.08 13.42
C THR A 144 -9.61 18.64 13.37
N GLY A 145 -9.60 18.02 12.19
CA GLY A 145 -10.21 16.71 11.97
C GLY A 145 -11.75 16.74 11.89
N LYS A 146 -12.38 17.93 11.94
CA LYS A 146 -13.85 18.07 11.79
C LYS A 146 -14.31 17.59 10.43
N THR A 147 -15.43 16.87 10.42
CA THR A 147 -16.14 16.53 9.19
C THR A 147 -17.16 17.62 8.83
N GLU A 148 -17.77 17.49 7.65
CA GLU A 148 -18.91 18.34 7.27
C GLU A 148 -20.15 18.08 8.12
N THR A 149 -20.24 16.94 8.82
CA THR A 149 -21.35 16.60 9.71
C THR A 149 -21.04 17.12 11.12
N PRO A 150 -21.87 18.02 11.69
CA PRO A 150 -21.65 18.57 13.02
C PRO A 150 -21.54 17.49 14.10
N GLY A 151 -20.58 17.64 15.01
CA GLY A 151 -20.38 16.72 16.13
C GLY A 151 -19.61 15.45 15.77
N ILE A 152 -19.07 15.37 14.55
CA ILE A 152 -18.26 14.22 14.10
C ILE A 152 -16.89 14.69 13.63
N TRP A 153 -15.86 14.01 14.12
CA TRP A 153 -14.46 14.13 13.70
C TRP A 153 -13.98 12.80 13.14
N ALA A 154 -13.00 12.84 12.26
CA ALA A 154 -12.36 11.65 11.73
C ALA A 154 -10.84 11.83 11.64
N ALA A 155 -10.11 10.72 11.75
CA ALA A 155 -8.66 10.69 11.71
C ALA A 155 -8.13 9.43 11.00
N GLY A 156 -6.92 9.51 10.47
CA GLY A 156 -6.23 8.40 9.85
C GLY A 156 -6.66 8.09 8.41
N ASP A 157 -6.34 6.90 7.94
CA ASP A 157 -6.36 6.49 6.54
C ASP A 157 -7.75 6.48 5.87
N CYS A 158 -8.82 6.48 6.65
CA CYS A 158 -10.18 6.62 6.12
C CYS A 158 -10.53 8.05 5.68
N THR A 159 -9.66 9.02 5.98
CA THR A 159 -9.87 10.45 5.67
C THR A 159 -9.15 10.86 4.38
N ASN A 160 -9.40 12.08 3.93
CA ASN A 160 -8.80 12.65 2.73
C ASN A 160 -7.38 13.24 2.96
N ILE A 161 -6.69 12.82 4.02
CA ILE A 161 -5.28 13.18 4.24
C ILE A 161 -4.38 12.66 3.13
N LEU A 162 -3.22 13.30 2.97
CA LEU A 162 -2.31 13.00 1.86
C LEU A 162 -1.43 11.78 2.13
N TYR A 163 -0.95 11.62 3.37
CA TYR A 163 -0.02 10.56 3.75
C TYR A 163 -0.64 9.59 4.74
N HIS A 164 -0.41 8.30 4.52
CA HIS A 164 -1.00 7.20 5.25
C HIS A 164 0.08 6.43 6.01
N GLN A 165 0.18 6.66 7.31
CA GLN A 165 1.10 5.95 8.23
C GLN A 165 0.52 5.94 9.64
N ASN A 166 0.86 4.93 10.44
CA ASN A 166 0.39 4.80 11.82
C ASN A 166 0.71 6.03 12.68
N SER A 167 1.90 6.61 12.53
CA SER A 167 2.31 7.81 13.26
C SER A 167 1.48 9.04 12.89
N ILE A 168 1.11 9.17 11.62
CA ILE A 168 0.25 10.25 11.13
C ILE A 168 -1.17 10.05 11.64
N ALA A 169 -1.72 8.85 11.52
CA ALA A 169 -3.05 8.52 12.02
C ALA A 169 -3.17 8.78 13.52
N LEU A 170 -2.14 8.46 14.31
CA LEU A 170 -2.09 8.74 15.73
C LEU A 170 -2.07 10.27 16.00
N GLY A 171 -1.24 11.02 15.28
CA GLY A 171 -1.17 12.48 15.39
C GLY A 171 -2.50 13.15 15.03
N ASP A 172 -3.16 12.69 13.97
CA ASP A 172 -4.50 13.17 13.57
C ASP A 172 -5.57 12.85 14.63
N ALA A 173 -5.50 11.67 15.26
CA ALA A 173 -6.41 11.30 16.33
C ALA A 173 -6.25 12.22 17.55
N VAL A 174 -5.00 12.53 17.96
CA VAL A 174 -4.71 13.47 19.06
C VAL A 174 -5.21 14.87 18.71
N LYS A 175 -4.91 15.37 17.52
CA LYS A 175 -5.40 16.66 17.02
C LYS A 175 -6.94 16.75 17.09
N SER A 176 -7.62 15.72 16.62
CA SER A 176 -9.09 15.65 16.66
C SER A 176 -9.61 15.64 18.09
N LEU A 177 -8.97 14.92 19.01
CA LEU A 177 -9.33 14.88 20.43
C LEU A 177 -9.22 16.26 21.07
N GLU A 178 -8.14 16.99 20.81
CA GLU A 178 -7.94 18.35 21.34
C GLU A 178 -9.03 19.32 20.83
N ASP A 179 -9.38 19.26 19.55
CA ASP A 179 -10.45 20.09 18.99
C ASP A 179 -11.85 19.73 19.53
N ILE A 180 -12.12 18.43 19.75
CA ILE A 180 -13.34 17.97 20.44
C ILE A 180 -13.39 18.59 21.84
N TYR A 181 -12.30 18.50 22.61
CA TYR A 181 -12.24 19.06 23.95
C TYR A 181 -12.54 20.55 23.97
N LEU A 182 -11.88 21.32 23.10
CA LEU A 182 -12.12 22.76 22.96
C LEU A 182 -13.56 23.06 22.55
N THR A 183 -14.12 22.32 21.60
CA THR A 183 -15.51 22.52 21.13
C THR A 183 -16.54 22.28 22.22
N LEU A 184 -16.27 21.36 23.15
CA LEU A 184 -17.19 21.05 24.25
C LEU A 184 -17.04 22.00 25.47
N HIS A 185 -15.86 22.61 25.66
CA HIS A 185 -15.55 23.39 26.87
C HIS A 185 -15.38 24.89 26.63
N THR A 186 -15.24 25.33 25.39
CA THR A 186 -15.26 26.77 25.05
C THR A 186 -16.61 27.16 24.50
N LYS A 187 -17.39 27.90 25.30
CA LYS A 187 -18.62 28.59 24.86
C LYS A 187 -18.30 30.03 24.51
#